data_7bf0c6b2e3922bd0ee39bd5c261d1eae
#
_entry.id   7bf0c6b2e3922bd0ee39bd5c261d1eae
#
_cell.length_a   1.000
_cell.length_b   1.000
_cell.length_c   1.000
_cell.angle_alpha   90.00
_cell.angle_beta   90.00
_cell.angle_gamma   90.00
#
_symmetry.space_group_name_H-M   'P 1'
#
loop_
_entity.id
_entity.type
_entity.pdbx_description
1 polymer ?
#
loop_
_entity_poly.entity_id
_entity_poly.type
_entity_poly.pdbx_seq_one_letter_code
_entity_poly.pdbx_strand_id
1 'polypeptide(L)'
;MSRHGDGRPANRPAAGGGLLVVGEVVTDVVARYGSALAHGTDTSARIRTLPGGAGANVACWAVRSGCPDVRLLARAGAGSADWHREALERAGVRAFLAVDEEVPTATVIALVDAAAERTFLSDAGAVLRLASDDFAPSMLEGVGRLHLSGYLLFAPSSRAAALLTLRTAVERGIPVSVDPASAGFLGELGPKRFLEYAEGAELLLPNADEARLLTGLPEPDAAAAELSRWFPRVAVTLGARGAVVATGGEVIGRIPGAAVREPVDSTGAGDAFTGGFLAALLAGADEVAAAAEGCRAGAAAVATVGGRPPLH
;
A
#
# COMPACT_ATOMS: atom_id res chain seq x y z
N MET A 1 -42.30 -1.83 -24.21
CA MET A 1 -42.30 -2.02 -22.74
C MET A 1 -40.96 -1.56 -22.21
N SER A 2 -40.91 -0.30 -21.77
CA SER A 2 -39.73 0.38 -21.26
C SER A 2 -39.43 -0.13 -19.86
N ARG A 3 -38.22 -0.64 -19.61
CA ARG A 3 -37.70 -0.86 -18.25
C ARG A 3 -36.91 0.37 -17.88
N HIS A 4 -37.47 1.19 -17.00
CA HIS A 4 -36.80 2.26 -16.31
C HIS A 4 -35.71 1.64 -15.42
N GLY A 5 -34.46 2.02 -15.67
CA GLY A 5 -33.35 1.73 -14.78
C GLY A 5 -33.49 2.61 -13.54
N ASP A 6 -33.65 1.96 -12.39
CA ASP A 6 -33.62 2.57 -11.07
C ASP A 6 -32.21 3.11 -10.82
N GLY A 7 -32.03 4.41 -11.01
CA GLY A 7 -30.83 5.15 -10.61
C GLY A 7 -30.77 5.26 -9.08
N ARG A 8 -30.32 4.20 -8.40
CA ARG A 8 -29.92 4.34 -6.99
C ARG A 8 -28.68 5.22 -6.94
N PRO A 9 -28.68 6.33 -6.19
CA PRO A 9 -27.46 7.08 -5.96
C PRO A 9 -26.45 6.14 -5.29
N ALA A 10 -25.22 6.11 -5.82
CA ALA A 10 -24.12 5.37 -5.21
C ALA A 10 -24.03 5.76 -3.73
N ASN A 11 -24.28 4.80 -2.86
CA ASN A 11 -24.29 4.98 -1.41
C ASN A 11 -22.89 5.50 -1.02
N ARG A 12 -22.77 6.80 -0.76
CA ARG A 12 -21.51 7.37 -0.24
C ARG A 12 -21.24 6.66 1.09
N PRO A 13 -20.09 5.95 1.25
CA PRO A 13 -19.77 5.36 2.53
C PRO A 13 -19.81 6.46 3.60
N ALA A 14 -20.38 6.15 4.75
CA ALA A 14 -20.45 7.07 5.84
C ALA A 14 -19.03 7.57 6.18
N ALA A 15 -18.83 8.89 6.18
CA ALA A 15 -17.60 9.50 6.66
C ALA A 15 -17.39 9.09 8.12
N GLY A 16 -16.17 8.70 8.48
CA GLY A 16 -15.81 8.30 9.83
C GLY A 16 -15.44 6.82 9.96
N GLY A 17 -15.02 6.44 11.16
CA GLY A 17 -14.48 5.10 11.46
C GLY A 17 -12.97 5.01 11.27
N GLY A 18 -12.39 3.88 11.75
CA GLY A 18 -10.95 3.61 11.65
C GLY A 18 -10.54 3.04 10.29
N LEU A 19 -9.25 3.00 10.05
CA LEU A 19 -8.61 2.28 8.95
C LEU A 19 -7.99 0.98 9.48
N LEU A 20 -8.38 -0.16 8.95
CA LEU A 20 -7.62 -1.40 9.11
C LEU A 20 -6.77 -1.63 7.86
N VAL A 21 -5.47 -1.70 8.04
CA VAL A 21 -4.53 -2.13 7.01
C VAL A 21 -4.18 -3.60 7.27
N VAL A 22 -4.26 -4.44 6.26
CA VAL A 22 -3.75 -5.81 6.27
C VAL A 22 -2.61 -5.87 5.27
N GLY A 23 -1.41 -6.07 5.79
CA GLY A 23 -0.21 -5.94 4.98
C GLY A 23 1.02 -6.48 5.68
N GLU A 24 2.18 -5.97 5.28
CA GLU A 24 3.46 -6.45 5.79
C GLU A 24 4.21 -5.42 6.62
N VAL A 25 5.02 -5.93 7.53
CA VAL A 25 6.18 -5.26 8.13
C VAL A 25 7.45 -5.86 7.54
N VAL A 26 8.43 -5.01 7.23
CA VAL A 26 9.70 -5.39 6.61
C VAL A 26 10.84 -4.68 7.33
N THR A 27 11.96 -5.36 7.52
CA THR A 27 13.20 -4.74 7.97
C THR A 27 13.99 -4.28 6.75
N ASP A 28 14.09 -2.96 6.55
CA ASP A 28 14.87 -2.37 5.47
C ASP A 28 16.31 -2.14 5.92
N VAL A 29 17.25 -2.77 5.22
CA VAL A 29 18.71 -2.57 5.41
C VAL A 29 19.23 -1.74 4.24
N VAL A 30 19.46 -0.46 4.44
CA VAL A 30 19.93 0.46 3.40
C VAL A 30 21.46 0.59 3.49
N ALA A 31 22.17 0.10 2.49
CA ALA A 31 23.61 0.18 2.37
C ALA A 31 24.00 1.17 1.27
N ARG A 32 24.50 2.36 1.66
CA ARG A 32 25.03 3.38 0.74
C ARG A 32 26.54 3.26 0.61
N TYR A 33 27.04 3.12 -0.61
CA TYR A 33 28.45 2.99 -0.93
C TYR A 33 28.86 3.97 -2.03
N GLY A 34 30.14 4.44 -1.97
CA GLY A 34 30.65 5.46 -2.89
C GLY A 34 31.57 4.94 -3.98
N SER A 35 31.92 3.66 -3.98
CA SER A 35 32.80 2.99 -4.95
C SER A 35 32.11 1.75 -5.50
N ALA A 36 32.54 1.24 -6.65
CA ALA A 36 32.05 -0.04 -7.18
C ALA A 36 32.19 -1.17 -6.14
N LEU A 37 31.22 -2.08 -6.12
CA LEU A 37 31.30 -3.27 -5.26
C LEU A 37 32.52 -4.11 -5.64
N ALA A 38 33.38 -4.39 -4.67
CA ALA A 38 34.61 -5.13 -4.86
C ALA A 38 34.35 -6.63 -4.71
N HIS A 39 34.59 -7.41 -5.77
CA HIS A 39 34.46 -8.86 -5.72
C HIS A 39 35.56 -9.49 -4.87
N GLY A 40 35.20 -10.35 -3.93
CA GLY A 40 36.13 -11.13 -3.12
C GLY A 40 36.87 -10.34 -2.03
N THR A 41 36.46 -9.11 -1.78
CA THR A 41 36.99 -8.25 -0.68
C THR A 41 35.92 -7.28 -0.19
N ASP A 42 36.27 -6.43 0.80
CA ASP A 42 35.35 -5.52 1.46
C ASP A 42 35.07 -4.26 0.63
N THR A 43 33.84 -3.80 0.63
CA THR A 43 33.44 -2.48 0.16
C THR A 43 32.92 -1.67 1.34
N SER A 44 33.52 -0.50 1.62
CA SER A 44 33.06 0.37 2.67
C SER A 44 31.69 0.97 2.34
N ALA A 45 30.74 0.88 3.27
CA ALA A 45 29.38 1.39 3.11
C ALA A 45 28.85 2.00 4.41
N ARG A 46 27.91 2.93 4.28
CA ARG A 46 27.08 3.39 5.40
C ARG A 46 25.80 2.58 5.44
N ILE A 47 25.62 1.79 6.50
CA ILE A 47 24.47 0.89 6.65
C ILE A 47 23.53 1.45 7.71
N ARG A 48 22.22 1.41 7.41
CA ARG A 48 21.12 1.74 8.33
C ARG A 48 20.06 0.66 8.25
N THR A 49 19.53 0.29 9.42
CA THR A 49 18.36 -0.58 9.51
C THR A 49 17.15 0.28 9.87
N LEU A 50 16.10 0.18 9.09
CA LEU A 50 14.88 0.98 9.20
C LEU A 50 13.65 0.07 9.24
N PRO A 51 12.60 0.45 9.96
CA PRO A 51 11.32 -0.26 9.87
C PRO A 51 10.60 0.16 8.60
N GLY A 52 10.22 -0.80 7.77
CA GLY A 52 9.55 -0.65 6.49
C GLY A 52 8.34 -1.59 6.35
N GLY A 53 8.02 -1.93 5.10
CA GLY A 53 6.86 -2.70 4.66
C GLY A 53 5.74 -1.82 4.17
N ALA A 54 5.20 -2.09 2.95
CA ALA A 54 4.21 -1.23 2.32
C ALA A 54 2.96 -1.06 3.18
N GLY A 55 2.40 -2.15 3.73
CA GLY A 55 1.25 -2.05 4.64
C GLY A 55 1.53 -1.19 5.87
N ALA A 56 2.69 -1.36 6.49
CA ALA A 56 3.09 -0.55 7.65
C ALA A 56 3.33 0.92 7.28
N ASN A 57 3.91 1.19 6.11
CA ASN A 57 4.10 2.54 5.62
C ASN A 57 2.76 3.24 5.37
N VAL A 58 1.81 2.57 4.67
CA VAL A 58 0.44 3.07 4.47
C VAL A 58 -0.21 3.43 5.80
N ALA A 59 -0.12 2.55 6.81
CA ALA A 59 -0.70 2.79 8.13
C ALA A 59 -0.10 4.04 8.80
N CYS A 60 1.24 4.16 8.81
CA CYS A 60 1.93 5.31 9.40
C CYS A 60 1.58 6.63 8.67
N TRP A 61 1.51 6.60 7.34
CA TRP A 61 1.13 7.78 6.56
C TRP A 61 -0.34 8.16 6.71
N ALA A 62 -1.24 7.20 6.91
CA ALA A 62 -2.64 7.48 7.22
C ALA A 62 -2.79 8.21 8.57
N VAL A 63 -2.05 7.79 9.62
CA VAL A 63 -1.98 8.54 10.89
C VAL A 63 -1.44 9.95 10.66
N ARG A 64 -0.32 10.08 9.94
CA ARG A 64 0.30 11.37 9.63
C ARG A 64 -0.64 12.31 8.87
N SER A 65 -1.53 11.76 8.06
CA SER A 65 -2.54 12.47 7.29
C SER A 65 -3.85 12.71 8.06
N GLY A 66 -3.87 12.43 9.37
CA GLY A 66 -4.96 12.79 10.28
C GLY A 66 -6.03 11.71 10.50
N CYS A 67 -5.81 10.45 10.07
CA CYS A 67 -6.72 9.36 10.41
C CYS A 67 -6.57 9.03 11.92
N PRO A 68 -7.63 9.12 12.73
CA PRO A 68 -7.53 9.05 14.20
C PRO A 68 -7.40 7.63 14.76
N ASP A 69 -7.86 6.61 14.04
CA ASP A 69 -7.80 5.19 14.42
C ASP A 69 -7.25 4.38 13.24
N VAL A 70 -5.97 4.05 13.30
CA VAL A 70 -5.30 3.23 12.29
C VAL A 70 -4.77 1.96 12.93
N ARG A 71 -5.12 0.83 12.33
CA ARG A 71 -4.77 -0.52 12.76
C ARG A 71 -3.99 -1.22 11.65
N LEU A 72 -3.00 -2.01 12.03
CA LEU A 72 -2.26 -2.86 11.10
C LEU A 72 -2.33 -4.31 11.56
N LEU A 73 -2.81 -5.20 10.71
CA LEU A 73 -2.63 -6.65 10.82
C LEU A 73 -1.46 -7.08 9.93
N ALA A 74 -0.44 -7.67 10.53
CA ALA A 74 0.74 -8.19 9.84
C ALA A 74 1.34 -9.36 10.62
N ARG A 75 2.35 -10.03 10.02
CA ARG A 75 3.13 -11.07 10.69
C ARG A 75 4.61 -10.72 10.68
N ALA A 76 5.28 -10.91 11.81
CA ALA A 76 6.69 -10.62 12.01
C ALA A 76 7.39 -11.81 12.67
N GLY A 77 8.66 -12.03 12.39
CA GLY A 77 9.46 -13.01 13.12
C GLY A 77 9.78 -12.55 14.54
N ALA A 78 9.84 -13.49 15.49
CA ALA A 78 10.03 -13.23 16.92
C ALA A 78 11.25 -12.33 17.21
N GLY A 79 12.34 -12.46 16.46
CA GLY A 79 13.57 -11.70 16.68
C GLY A 79 13.46 -10.18 16.48
N SER A 80 12.39 -9.68 15.82
CA SER A 80 12.21 -8.25 15.58
C SER A 80 10.75 -7.77 15.74
N ALA A 81 9.83 -8.65 16.15
CA ALA A 81 8.42 -8.32 16.30
C ALA A 81 8.20 -7.13 17.26
N ASP A 82 8.87 -7.10 18.40
CA ASP A 82 8.74 -6.01 19.37
C ASP A 82 9.30 -4.70 18.84
N TRP A 83 10.43 -4.72 18.13
CA TRP A 83 10.99 -3.53 17.50
C TRP A 83 10.03 -2.92 16.46
N HIS A 84 9.37 -3.77 15.63
CA HIS A 84 8.36 -3.31 14.68
C HIS A 84 7.11 -2.78 15.39
N ARG A 85 6.65 -3.47 16.46
CA ARG A 85 5.50 -3.03 17.26
C ARG A 85 5.73 -1.66 17.86
N GLU A 86 6.86 -1.46 18.55
CA GLU A 86 7.22 -0.17 19.15
C GLU A 86 7.31 0.94 18.09
N ALA A 87 7.86 0.65 16.91
CA ALA A 87 7.96 1.63 15.83
C ALA A 87 6.58 2.05 15.30
N LEU A 88 5.64 1.11 15.20
CA LEU A 88 4.25 1.37 14.78
C LEU A 88 3.48 2.15 15.85
N GLU A 89 3.58 1.75 17.10
CA GLU A 89 2.91 2.41 18.24
C GLU A 89 3.39 3.85 18.41
N ARG A 90 4.70 4.10 18.26
CA ARG A 90 5.27 5.46 18.25
C ARG A 90 4.74 6.31 17.10
N ALA A 91 4.39 5.70 15.97
CA ALA A 91 3.74 6.36 14.85
C ALA A 91 2.23 6.52 15.02
N GLY A 92 1.63 6.05 16.13
CA GLY A 92 0.20 6.12 16.41
C GLY A 92 -0.62 5.01 15.77
N VAL A 93 0.02 3.94 15.28
CA VAL A 93 -0.66 2.78 14.68
C VAL A 93 -0.87 1.69 15.74
N ARG A 94 -2.10 1.19 15.88
CA ARG A 94 -2.40 0.00 16.69
C ARG A 94 -1.97 -1.25 15.95
N ALA A 95 -0.91 -1.89 16.42
CA ALA A 95 -0.30 -3.04 15.77
C ALA A 95 -0.88 -4.38 16.25
N PHE A 96 -1.54 -5.13 15.37
CA PHE A 96 -1.90 -6.53 15.53
C PHE A 96 -0.84 -7.38 14.82
N LEU A 97 0.30 -7.59 15.48
CA LEU A 97 1.40 -8.39 14.93
C LEU A 97 1.31 -9.83 15.43
N ALA A 98 1.00 -10.75 14.49
CA ALA A 98 1.23 -12.16 14.69
C ALA A 98 2.74 -12.43 14.72
N VAL A 99 3.19 -13.28 15.66
CA VAL A 99 4.61 -13.61 15.83
C VAL A 99 4.91 -14.97 15.22
N ASP A 100 5.91 -15.04 14.36
CA ASP A 100 6.43 -16.30 13.83
C ASP A 100 7.70 -16.68 14.60
N GLU A 101 7.67 -17.83 15.26
CA GLU A 101 8.79 -18.33 16.08
C GLU A 101 9.89 -19.00 15.24
N GLU A 102 9.60 -19.34 13.99
CA GLU A 102 10.50 -20.15 13.14
C GLU A 102 11.15 -19.32 12.04
N VAL A 103 10.39 -18.35 11.47
CA VAL A 103 10.81 -17.60 10.30
C VAL A 103 11.03 -16.13 10.65
N PRO A 104 12.18 -15.54 10.26
CA PRO A 104 12.46 -14.14 10.57
C PRO A 104 11.49 -13.20 9.85
N THR A 105 11.39 -11.97 10.33
CA THR A 105 10.68 -10.90 9.62
C THR A 105 11.27 -10.71 8.23
N ALA A 106 10.41 -10.41 7.26
CA ALA A 106 10.84 -10.04 5.92
C ALA A 106 11.97 -8.98 5.95
N THR A 107 12.93 -9.14 5.08
CA THR A 107 14.08 -8.24 5.02
C THR A 107 14.33 -7.81 3.58
N VAL A 108 14.50 -6.51 3.38
CA VAL A 108 14.92 -5.94 2.10
C VAL A 108 16.26 -5.24 2.30
N ILE A 109 17.26 -5.64 1.50
CA ILE A 109 18.54 -4.95 1.44
C ILE A 109 18.52 -4.04 0.22
N ALA A 110 18.59 -2.73 0.44
CA ALA A 110 18.71 -1.72 -0.59
C ALA A 110 20.19 -1.33 -0.74
N LEU A 111 20.81 -1.74 -1.82
CA LEU A 111 22.14 -1.32 -2.22
C LEU A 111 22.01 -0.01 -3.00
N VAL A 112 22.59 1.08 -2.49
CA VAL A 112 22.49 2.42 -3.09
C VAL A 112 23.89 2.90 -3.45
N ASP A 113 24.14 3.09 -4.74
CA ASP A 113 25.45 3.52 -5.24
C ASP A 113 25.66 5.05 -5.19
N ALA A 114 26.79 5.52 -5.70
CA ALA A 114 27.14 6.93 -5.73
C ALA A 114 26.23 7.76 -6.68
N ALA A 115 25.59 7.13 -7.67
CA ALA A 115 24.62 7.75 -8.57
C ALA A 115 23.19 7.74 -8.00
N ALA A 116 23.01 7.24 -6.77
CA ALA A 116 21.73 7.00 -6.12
C ALA A 116 20.86 5.92 -6.83
N GLU A 117 21.46 5.09 -7.69
CA GLU A 117 20.81 3.92 -8.27
C GLU A 117 20.64 2.83 -7.20
N ARG A 118 19.55 2.09 -7.28
CA ARG A 118 19.16 1.12 -6.26
C ARG A 118 19.05 -0.28 -6.83
N THR A 119 19.60 -1.24 -6.08
CA THR A 119 19.39 -2.66 -6.29
C THR A 119 18.81 -3.25 -5.02
N PHE A 120 17.72 -4.02 -5.15
CA PHE A 120 17.05 -4.63 -4.00
C PHE A 120 17.29 -6.13 -3.98
N LEU A 121 17.61 -6.64 -2.77
CA LEU A 121 17.57 -8.05 -2.45
C LEU A 121 16.45 -8.25 -1.43
N SER A 122 15.48 -9.11 -1.73
CA SER A 122 14.28 -9.26 -0.90
C SER A 122 14.13 -10.69 -0.40
N ASP A 123 13.95 -10.82 0.91
CA ASP A 123 13.50 -12.04 1.56
C ASP A 123 12.13 -11.77 2.19
N ALA A 124 11.12 -12.48 1.72
CA ALA A 124 9.74 -12.27 2.16
C ALA A 124 9.45 -12.78 3.58
N GLY A 125 10.27 -13.66 4.13
CA GLY A 125 10.22 -14.09 5.53
C GLY A 125 8.82 -14.46 6.02
N ALA A 126 8.50 -14.00 7.23
CA ALA A 126 7.23 -14.29 7.92
C ALA A 126 5.98 -13.70 7.24
N VAL A 127 6.12 -12.73 6.33
CA VAL A 127 4.99 -12.13 5.58
C VAL A 127 4.19 -13.20 4.83
N LEU A 128 4.88 -14.14 4.20
CA LEU A 128 4.23 -15.22 3.44
C LEU A 128 3.45 -16.21 4.33
N ARG A 129 3.63 -16.15 5.64
CA ARG A 129 3.02 -17.02 6.64
C ARG A 129 1.88 -16.38 7.42
N LEU A 130 1.47 -15.15 7.09
CA LEU A 130 0.24 -14.57 7.63
C LEU A 130 -0.90 -15.56 7.37
N ALA A 131 -1.62 -15.96 8.41
CA ALA A 131 -2.60 -17.03 8.34
C ALA A 131 -4.02 -16.49 8.64
N SER A 132 -5.03 -17.24 8.22
CA SER A 132 -6.43 -16.89 8.48
C SER A 132 -6.73 -16.76 9.98
N ASP A 133 -6.06 -17.54 10.82
CA ASP A 133 -6.22 -17.51 12.28
C ASP A 133 -5.59 -16.27 12.95
N ASP A 134 -4.74 -15.55 12.23
CA ASP A 134 -4.20 -14.26 12.70
C ASP A 134 -5.24 -13.13 12.60
N PHE A 135 -6.31 -13.32 11.83
CA PHE A 135 -7.40 -12.38 11.68
C PHE A 135 -8.58 -12.74 12.58
N ALA A 136 -8.99 -11.81 13.44
CA ALA A 136 -10.22 -11.90 14.20
C ALA A 136 -11.25 -10.90 13.64
N PRO A 137 -12.51 -11.30 13.37
CA PRO A 137 -13.56 -10.41 12.87
C PRO A 137 -13.81 -9.17 13.74
N SER A 138 -13.50 -9.21 15.03
CA SER A 138 -13.55 -8.08 15.96
C SER A 138 -12.55 -6.95 15.59
N MET A 139 -11.50 -7.24 14.81
CA MET A 139 -10.58 -6.22 14.31
C MET A 139 -11.27 -5.22 13.37
N LEU A 140 -12.44 -5.58 12.82
CA LEU A 140 -13.27 -4.72 11.96
C LEU A 140 -14.26 -3.85 12.74
N GLU A 141 -14.34 -3.95 14.06
CA GLU A 141 -15.25 -3.13 14.86
C GLU A 141 -14.85 -1.66 14.80
N GLY A 142 -15.79 -0.79 14.38
CA GLY A 142 -15.54 0.66 14.22
C GLY A 142 -14.65 1.01 13.02
N VAL A 143 -14.30 0.04 12.16
CA VAL A 143 -13.55 0.28 10.93
C VAL A 143 -14.46 0.85 9.85
N GLY A 144 -14.07 2.00 9.31
CA GLY A 144 -14.77 2.65 8.19
C GLY A 144 -14.22 2.22 6.82
N ARG A 145 -12.99 1.67 6.77
CA ARG A 145 -12.35 1.17 5.55
C ARG A 145 -11.30 0.10 5.85
N LEU A 146 -11.25 -0.91 5.01
CA LEU A 146 -10.16 -1.90 4.95
C LEU A 146 -9.22 -1.56 3.81
N HIS A 147 -7.90 -1.69 4.03
CA HIS A 147 -6.89 -1.66 2.97
C HIS A 147 -6.10 -2.96 2.96
N LEU A 148 -5.91 -3.56 1.78
CA LEU A 148 -5.11 -4.76 1.56
C LEU A 148 -3.87 -4.43 0.73
N SER A 149 -2.71 -4.81 1.24
CA SER A 149 -1.49 -4.88 0.43
C SER A 149 -1.52 -6.09 -0.50
N GLY A 150 -1.32 -5.87 -1.78
CA GLY A 150 -1.28 -6.92 -2.81
C GLY A 150 -0.16 -7.93 -2.60
N TYR A 151 0.90 -7.58 -1.86
CA TYR A 151 1.96 -8.53 -1.51
C TYR A 151 1.43 -9.80 -0.82
N LEU A 152 0.34 -9.70 -0.07
CA LEU A 152 -0.28 -10.84 0.58
C LEU A 152 -0.93 -11.83 -0.39
N LEU A 153 -1.20 -11.43 -1.63
CA LEU A 153 -1.85 -12.28 -2.63
C LEU A 153 -0.89 -13.26 -3.33
N PHE A 154 0.42 -13.09 -3.16
CA PHE A 154 1.41 -13.88 -3.90
C PHE A 154 1.71 -15.26 -3.27
N ALA A 155 1.47 -15.46 -1.98
CA ALA A 155 1.66 -16.77 -1.34
C ALA A 155 0.31 -17.37 -0.87
N PRO A 156 0.15 -18.71 -0.88
CA PRO A 156 -1.12 -19.35 -0.55
C PRO A 156 -1.65 -19.02 0.85
N SER A 157 -0.78 -19.01 1.87
CA SER A 157 -1.18 -18.76 3.26
C SER A 157 -1.63 -17.31 3.45
N SER A 158 -0.80 -16.33 3.11
CA SER A 158 -1.12 -14.91 3.23
C SER A 158 -2.30 -14.50 2.35
N ARG A 159 -2.44 -15.12 1.17
CA ARG A 159 -3.60 -14.95 0.31
C ARG A 159 -4.89 -15.41 0.98
N ALA A 160 -4.88 -16.57 1.63
CA ALA A 160 -6.07 -17.08 2.34
C ALA A 160 -6.52 -16.10 3.43
N ALA A 161 -5.59 -15.55 4.21
CA ALA A 161 -5.86 -14.54 5.21
C ALA A 161 -6.40 -13.23 4.59
N ALA A 162 -5.76 -12.72 3.53
CA ALA A 162 -6.19 -11.52 2.84
C ALA A 162 -7.60 -11.65 2.25
N LEU A 163 -7.89 -12.76 1.57
CA LEU A 163 -9.22 -13.03 1.00
C LEU A 163 -10.29 -13.26 2.06
N LEU A 164 -9.96 -13.87 3.19
CA LEU A 164 -10.89 -13.99 4.33
C LEU A 164 -11.24 -12.59 4.86
N THR A 165 -10.24 -11.76 5.08
CA THR A 165 -10.44 -10.39 5.60
C THR A 165 -11.25 -9.54 4.63
N LEU A 166 -10.94 -9.60 3.31
CA LEU A 166 -11.69 -8.91 2.26
C LEU A 166 -13.17 -9.31 2.29
N ARG A 167 -13.46 -10.62 2.21
CA ARG A 167 -14.84 -11.11 2.22
C ARG A 167 -15.59 -10.68 3.47
N THR A 168 -14.97 -10.83 4.65
CA THR A 168 -15.59 -10.44 5.92
C THR A 168 -15.90 -8.94 5.97
N ALA A 169 -15.02 -8.10 5.43
CA ALA A 169 -15.25 -6.66 5.33
C ALA A 169 -16.42 -6.33 4.39
N VAL A 170 -16.43 -6.94 3.19
CA VAL A 170 -17.52 -6.76 2.19
C VAL A 170 -18.87 -7.21 2.76
N GLU A 171 -18.93 -8.37 3.43
CA GLU A 171 -20.15 -8.87 4.08
C GLU A 171 -20.69 -7.92 5.16
N ARG A 172 -19.81 -7.15 5.80
CA ARG A 172 -20.15 -6.12 6.79
C ARG A 172 -20.43 -4.74 6.18
N GLY A 173 -20.36 -4.62 4.85
CA GLY A 173 -20.53 -3.33 4.17
C GLY A 173 -19.36 -2.36 4.37
N ILE A 174 -18.20 -2.84 4.79
CA ILE A 174 -16.98 -2.04 4.94
C ILE A 174 -16.29 -1.97 3.57
N PRO A 175 -16.09 -0.76 3.00
CA PRO A 175 -15.41 -0.61 1.72
C PRO A 175 -13.95 -1.05 1.82
N VAL A 176 -13.51 -1.77 0.78
CA VAL A 176 -12.15 -2.33 0.70
C VAL A 176 -11.36 -1.64 -0.39
N SER A 177 -10.11 -1.31 -0.11
CA SER A 177 -9.13 -0.85 -1.09
C SER A 177 -7.99 -1.86 -1.22
N VAL A 178 -7.45 -1.99 -2.43
CA VAL A 178 -6.32 -2.87 -2.74
C VAL A 178 -5.26 -2.09 -3.50
N ASP A 179 -4.00 -2.26 -3.10
CA ASP A 179 -2.81 -1.84 -3.84
C ASP A 179 -2.18 -3.09 -4.49
N PRO A 180 -1.89 -3.11 -5.80
CA PRO A 180 -1.26 -4.27 -6.45
C PRO A 180 0.16 -4.58 -5.97
N ALA A 181 0.83 -3.63 -5.36
CA ALA A 181 2.12 -3.68 -4.67
C ALA A 181 3.37 -3.74 -5.56
N SER A 182 3.42 -4.57 -6.59
CA SER A 182 4.62 -4.69 -7.43
C SER A 182 4.31 -5.27 -8.80
N ALA A 183 4.73 -4.57 -9.86
CA ALA A 183 4.56 -5.03 -11.23
C ALA A 183 5.30 -6.36 -11.49
N GLY A 184 6.46 -6.61 -10.83
CA GLY A 184 7.21 -7.86 -10.95
C GLY A 184 6.40 -9.05 -10.44
N PHE A 185 5.97 -9.02 -9.19
CA PHE A 185 5.15 -10.09 -8.60
C PHE A 185 3.79 -10.22 -9.27
N LEU A 186 3.18 -9.10 -9.69
CA LEU A 186 1.94 -9.10 -10.44
C LEU A 186 2.09 -9.84 -11.78
N GLY A 187 3.24 -9.67 -12.47
CA GLY A 187 3.57 -10.41 -13.68
C GLY A 187 3.69 -11.92 -13.45
N GLU A 188 4.30 -12.34 -12.34
CA GLU A 188 4.44 -13.74 -11.95
C GLU A 188 3.09 -14.38 -11.57
N LEU A 189 2.26 -13.68 -10.80
CA LEU A 189 0.92 -14.15 -10.44
C LEU A 189 0.00 -14.24 -11.65
N GLY A 190 0.13 -13.29 -12.55
CA GLY A 190 -0.73 -13.06 -13.70
C GLY A 190 -1.86 -12.07 -13.42
N PRO A 191 -2.03 -11.06 -14.30
CA PRO A 191 -3.03 -9.99 -14.14
C PRO A 191 -4.45 -10.49 -13.88
N LYS A 192 -4.88 -11.51 -14.62
CA LYS A 192 -6.22 -12.08 -14.48
C LYS A 192 -6.47 -12.63 -13.07
N ARG A 193 -5.51 -13.40 -12.52
CA ARG A 193 -5.63 -13.95 -11.17
C ARG A 193 -5.67 -12.86 -10.11
N PHE A 194 -4.86 -11.81 -10.28
CA PHE A 194 -4.91 -10.68 -9.37
C PHE A 194 -6.28 -10.02 -9.35
N LEU A 195 -6.87 -9.74 -10.54
CA LEU A 195 -8.20 -9.16 -10.65
C LEU A 195 -9.27 -10.04 -10.01
N GLU A 196 -9.20 -11.36 -10.20
CA GLU A 196 -10.09 -12.33 -9.54
C GLU A 196 -9.95 -12.29 -8.00
N TYR A 197 -8.73 -12.16 -7.46
CA TYR A 197 -8.51 -12.07 -6.02
C TYR A 197 -8.93 -10.73 -5.42
N ALA A 198 -8.85 -9.65 -6.19
CA ALA A 198 -9.28 -8.33 -5.78
C ALA A 198 -10.79 -8.08 -5.99
N GLU A 199 -11.54 -9.08 -6.48
CA GLU A 199 -12.99 -8.98 -6.67
C GLU A 199 -13.70 -8.61 -5.35
N GLY A 200 -14.62 -7.65 -5.43
CA GLY A 200 -15.31 -7.10 -4.26
C GLY A 200 -14.64 -5.87 -3.64
N ALA A 201 -13.40 -5.55 -4.03
CA ALA A 201 -12.80 -4.29 -3.64
C ALA A 201 -13.52 -3.10 -4.30
N GLU A 202 -13.71 -2.03 -3.54
CA GLU A 202 -14.31 -0.79 -4.01
C GLU A 202 -13.30 0.10 -4.74
N LEU A 203 -12.04 0.07 -4.30
CA LEU A 203 -10.99 0.97 -4.76
C LEU A 203 -9.72 0.18 -5.11
N LEU A 204 -9.18 0.43 -6.29
CA LEU A 204 -7.88 -0.07 -6.72
C LEU A 204 -6.88 1.09 -6.83
N LEU A 205 -5.67 0.90 -6.31
CA LEU A 205 -4.63 1.94 -6.20
C LEU A 205 -3.31 1.51 -6.91
N PRO A 206 -3.30 1.28 -8.22
CA PRO A 206 -2.10 0.86 -8.93
C PRO A 206 -1.21 2.06 -9.26
N ASN A 207 0.08 1.78 -9.52
CA ASN A 207 0.92 2.70 -10.27
C ASN A 207 0.73 2.52 -11.79
N ALA A 208 1.35 3.39 -12.60
CA ALA A 208 1.20 3.35 -14.06
C ALA A 208 1.67 2.04 -14.69
N ASP A 209 2.74 1.41 -14.17
CA ASP A 209 3.26 0.14 -14.70
C ASP A 209 2.35 -1.02 -14.34
N GLU A 210 1.80 -1.03 -13.14
CA GLU A 210 0.81 -2.01 -12.68
C GLU A 210 -0.51 -1.87 -13.46
N ALA A 211 -0.99 -0.64 -13.65
CA ALA A 211 -2.20 -0.39 -14.43
C ALA A 211 -2.03 -0.85 -15.88
N ARG A 212 -0.86 -0.57 -16.48
CA ARG A 212 -0.52 -1.08 -17.82
C ARG A 212 -0.48 -2.61 -17.86
N LEU A 213 0.10 -3.24 -16.85
CA LEU A 213 0.17 -4.70 -16.78
C LEU A 213 -1.20 -5.34 -16.62
N LEU A 214 -2.07 -4.76 -15.79
CA LEU A 214 -3.42 -5.25 -15.53
C LEU A 214 -4.33 -5.14 -16.77
N THR A 215 -4.16 -4.11 -17.60
CA THR A 215 -5.06 -3.81 -18.72
C THR A 215 -4.45 -4.10 -20.09
N GLY A 216 -3.13 -4.16 -20.21
CA GLY A 216 -2.43 -4.17 -21.50
C GLY A 216 -2.42 -2.80 -22.20
N LEU A 217 -2.98 -1.75 -21.61
CA LEU A 217 -3.06 -0.41 -22.20
C LEU A 217 -1.87 0.45 -21.77
N PRO A 218 -1.14 1.08 -22.72
CA PRO A 218 0.07 1.85 -22.41
C PRO A 218 -0.23 3.19 -21.74
N GLU A 219 -1.37 3.81 -22.07
CA GLU A 219 -1.74 5.13 -21.57
C GLU A 219 -2.43 5.04 -20.22
N PRO A 220 -1.91 5.72 -19.17
CA PRO A 220 -2.46 5.62 -17.81
C PRO A 220 -3.94 6.00 -17.69
N ASP A 221 -4.39 6.98 -18.48
CA ASP A 221 -5.79 7.41 -18.50
C ASP A 221 -6.71 6.32 -19.05
N ALA A 222 -6.30 5.68 -20.15
CA ALA A 222 -7.04 4.57 -20.73
C ALA A 222 -7.06 3.36 -19.81
N ALA A 223 -5.92 3.07 -19.15
CA ALA A 223 -5.82 2.00 -18.16
C ALA A 223 -6.69 2.28 -16.93
N ALA A 224 -6.68 3.51 -16.41
CA ALA A 224 -7.53 3.90 -15.28
C ALA A 224 -9.02 3.78 -15.62
N ALA A 225 -9.44 4.27 -16.80
CA ALA A 225 -10.81 4.16 -17.28
C ALA A 225 -11.23 2.70 -17.44
N GLU A 226 -10.38 1.85 -18.04
CA GLU A 226 -10.68 0.41 -18.19
C GLU A 226 -10.82 -0.29 -16.84
N LEU A 227 -9.88 -0.09 -15.91
CA LEU A 227 -9.95 -0.67 -14.56
C LEU A 227 -11.19 -0.20 -13.81
N SER A 228 -11.63 1.04 -14.02
CA SER A 228 -12.82 1.58 -13.36
C SER A 228 -14.16 1.03 -13.86
N ARG A 229 -14.15 0.12 -14.84
CA ARG A 229 -15.30 -0.72 -15.20
C ARG A 229 -15.42 -1.96 -14.32
N TRP A 230 -14.31 -2.37 -13.70
CA TRP A 230 -14.22 -3.54 -12.84
C TRP A 230 -14.28 -3.15 -11.35
N PHE A 231 -13.68 -2.02 -11.01
CA PHE A 231 -13.67 -1.47 -9.66
C PHE A 231 -14.44 -0.16 -9.63
N PRO A 232 -15.33 0.08 -8.66
CA PRO A 232 -16.10 1.32 -8.57
C PRO A 232 -15.22 2.58 -8.63
N ARG A 233 -14.00 2.50 -8.10
CA ARG A 233 -13.03 3.60 -8.04
C ARG A 233 -11.63 3.11 -8.35
N VAL A 234 -10.88 3.92 -9.09
CA VAL A 234 -9.46 3.65 -9.41
C VAL A 234 -8.67 4.94 -9.28
N ALA A 235 -7.51 4.89 -8.61
CA ALA A 235 -6.56 5.99 -8.60
C ALA A 235 -5.18 5.47 -9.03
N VAL A 236 -4.74 5.86 -10.23
CA VAL A 236 -3.44 5.45 -10.80
C VAL A 236 -2.39 6.50 -10.45
N THR A 237 -1.34 6.10 -9.75
CA THR A 237 -0.20 6.99 -9.45
C THR A 237 0.76 7.07 -10.62
N LEU A 238 1.27 8.28 -10.91
CA LEU A 238 2.14 8.61 -12.04
C LEU A 238 3.52 9.13 -11.60
N GLY A 239 3.94 8.82 -10.36
CA GLY A 239 5.16 9.35 -9.76
C GLY A 239 5.11 10.87 -9.66
N ALA A 240 6.17 11.56 -10.11
CA ALA A 240 6.24 13.03 -10.06
C ALA A 240 5.15 13.75 -10.89
N ARG A 241 4.48 13.04 -11.81
CA ARG A 241 3.38 13.60 -12.60
C ARG A 241 2.04 13.64 -11.84
N GLY A 242 1.97 13.04 -10.64
CA GLY A 242 0.76 13.03 -9.81
C GLY A 242 -0.08 11.78 -9.95
N ALA A 243 -1.40 11.92 -10.18
CA ALA A 243 -2.32 10.79 -10.24
C ALA A 243 -3.49 11.04 -11.21
N VAL A 244 -4.09 9.95 -11.66
CA VAL A 244 -5.35 9.93 -12.44
C VAL A 244 -6.40 9.18 -11.64
N VAL A 245 -7.60 9.76 -11.53
CA VAL A 245 -8.75 9.14 -10.86
C VAL A 245 -9.82 8.82 -11.89
N ALA A 246 -10.39 7.61 -11.82
CA ALA A 246 -11.42 7.14 -12.72
C ALA A 246 -12.55 6.41 -11.98
N THR A 247 -13.77 6.54 -12.50
CA THR A 247 -14.97 5.82 -12.05
C THR A 247 -15.85 5.50 -13.25
N GLY A 248 -16.53 4.33 -13.24
CA GLY A 248 -17.53 3.98 -14.24
C GLY A 248 -17.04 3.96 -15.69
N GLY A 249 -15.75 3.74 -15.91
CA GLY A 249 -15.14 3.74 -17.25
C GLY A 249 -14.67 5.11 -17.74
N GLU A 250 -14.67 6.15 -16.89
CA GLU A 250 -14.31 7.52 -17.25
C GLU A 250 -13.28 8.10 -16.27
N VAL A 251 -12.34 8.89 -16.81
CA VAL A 251 -11.43 9.68 -16.01
C VAL A 251 -12.18 10.91 -15.47
N ILE A 252 -12.28 11.01 -14.14
CA ILE A 252 -12.96 12.11 -13.46
C ILE A 252 -12.01 13.19 -12.94
N GLY A 253 -10.71 12.92 -12.90
CA GLY A 253 -9.72 13.90 -12.45
C GLY A 253 -8.28 13.51 -12.78
N ARG A 254 -7.47 14.54 -13.08
CA ARG A 254 -5.99 14.46 -13.15
C ARG A 254 -5.43 15.41 -12.14
N ILE A 255 -4.68 14.87 -11.21
CA ILE A 255 -4.11 15.59 -10.08
C ILE A 255 -2.62 15.76 -10.37
N PRO A 256 -2.11 17.00 -10.49
CA PRO A 256 -0.68 17.21 -10.68
C PRO A 256 0.11 16.77 -9.46
N GLY A 257 1.34 16.28 -9.68
CA GLY A 257 2.25 15.98 -8.59
C GLY A 257 2.56 17.23 -7.77
N ALA A 258 2.66 17.05 -6.46
CA ALA A 258 3.10 18.13 -5.59
C ALA A 258 4.61 18.38 -5.76
N ALA A 259 5.00 19.66 -5.75
CA ALA A 259 6.39 20.03 -5.97
C ALA A 259 7.30 19.57 -4.81
N VAL A 260 8.40 18.91 -5.15
CA VAL A 260 9.46 18.53 -4.21
C VAL A 260 10.72 19.32 -4.59
N ARG A 261 11.27 20.10 -3.65
CA ARG A 261 12.45 20.92 -3.92
C ARG A 261 13.70 20.06 -4.14
N GLU A 262 13.92 19.11 -3.25
CA GLU A 262 15.08 18.23 -3.25
C GLU A 262 14.61 16.80 -2.93
N PRO A 263 14.44 15.95 -3.95
CA PRO A 263 14.08 14.55 -3.70
C PRO A 263 15.27 13.83 -3.06
N VAL A 264 15.00 13.16 -1.94
CA VAL A 264 16.00 12.42 -1.14
C VAL A 264 15.88 10.92 -1.37
N ASP A 265 14.65 10.41 -1.30
CA ASP A 265 14.37 8.98 -1.35
C ASP A 265 12.93 8.74 -1.83
N SER A 266 12.74 8.00 -2.92
CA SER A 266 11.40 7.69 -3.43
C SER A 266 10.75 6.46 -2.79
N THR A 267 11.44 5.81 -1.83
CA THR A 267 10.91 4.65 -1.12
C THR A 267 9.65 5.02 -0.35
N GLY A 268 8.59 4.24 -0.51
CA GLY A 268 7.33 4.45 0.20
C GLY A 268 6.49 5.63 -0.28
N ALA A 269 6.85 6.30 -1.40
CA ALA A 269 6.04 7.41 -1.92
C ALA A 269 4.64 6.95 -2.36
N GLY A 270 4.51 5.75 -2.94
CA GLY A 270 3.23 5.11 -3.25
C GLY A 270 2.43 4.80 -1.98
N ASP A 271 3.10 4.24 -0.97
CA ASP A 271 2.48 3.94 0.33
C ASP A 271 1.96 5.23 1.00
N ALA A 272 2.74 6.29 0.92
CA ALA A 272 2.36 7.60 1.44
C ALA A 272 1.17 8.19 0.68
N PHE A 273 1.16 8.08 -0.66
CA PHE A 273 -0.01 8.43 -1.45
C PHE A 273 -1.25 7.66 -0.98
N THR A 274 -1.14 6.35 -0.86
CA THR A 274 -2.24 5.48 -0.41
C THR A 274 -2.71 5.87 0.99
N GLY A 275 -1.81 6.05 1.95
CA GLY A 275 -2.15 6.46 3.32
C GLY A 275 -2.88 7.81 3.37
N GLY A 276 -2.38 8.82 2.65
CA GLY A 276 -2.99 10.15 2.55
C GLY A 276 -4.36 10.12 1.85
N PHE A 277 -4.46 9.37 0.76
CA PHE A 277 -5.70 9.18 0.01
C PHE A 277 -6.80 8.55 0.89
N LEU A 278 -6.47 7.46 1.59
CA LEU A 278 -7.43 6.75 2.44
C LEU A 278 -7.86 7.57 3.66
N ALA A 279 -6.94 8.30 4.27
CA ALA A 279 -7.25 9.22 5.37
C ALA A 279 -8.23 10.32 4.93
N ALA A 280 -8.03 10.91 3.76
CA ALA A 280 -8.91 11.92 3.20
C ALA A 280 -10.31 11.37 2.88
N LEU A 281 -10.40 10.16 2.29
CA LEU A 281 -11.70 9.50 2.07
C LEU A 281 -12.46 9.27 3.38
N LEU A 282 -11.77 8.81 4.43
CA LEU A 282 -12.38 8.61 5.76
C LEU A 282 -12.82 9.92 6.39
N ALA A 283 -12.14 11.02 6.09
CA ALA A 283 -12.56 12.37 6.48
C ALA A 283 -13.72 12.94 5.63
N GLY A 284 -14.20 12.19 4.61
CA GLY A 284 -15.36 12.57 3.79
C GLY A 284 -15.01 13.33 2.51
N ALA A 285 -13.72 13.40 2.12
CA ALA A 285 -13.32 13.95 0.83
C ALA A 285 -13.86 13.12 -0.34
N ASP A 286 -14.06 13.76 -1.49
CA ASP A 286 -14.26 13.05 -2.75
C ASP A 286 -12.94 12.47 -3.28
N GLU A 287 -13.01 11.67 -4.32
CA GLU A 287 -11.86 10.94 -4.86
C GLU A 287 -10.77 11.87 -5.41
N VAL A 288 -11.16 13.01 -5.99
CA VAL A 288 -10.24 14.00 -6.56
C VAL A 288 -9.50 14.73 -5.45
N ALA A 289 -10.21 15.17 -4.42
CA ALA A 289 -9.63 15.78 -3.23
C ALA A 289 -8.75 14.80 -2.45
N ALA A 290 -9.18 13.53 -2.32
CA ALA A 290 -8.39 12.48 -1.69
C ALA A 290 -7.08 12.21 -2.47
N ALA A 291 -7.12 12.21 -3.81
CA ALA A 291 -5.92 12.04 -4.62
C ALA A 291 -4.94 13.23 -4.48
N ALA A 292 -5.45 14.44 -4.28
CA ALA A 292 -4.61 15.61 -3.99
C ALA A 292 -3.89 15.47 -2.64
N GLU A 293 -4.56 14.95 -1.59
CA GLU A 293 -3.92 14.62 -0.30
C GLU A 293 -2.88 13.52 -0.48
N GLY A 294 -3.21 12.46 -1.24
CA GLY A 294 -2.26 11.41 -1.58
C GLY A 294 -1.00 11.96 -2.27
N CYS A 295 -1.15 12.82 -3.26
CA CYS A 295 -0.01 13.47 -3.93
C CYS A 295 0.84 14.30 -2.96
N ARG A 296 0.22 15.02 -2.00
CA ARG A 296 0.95 15.78 -0.97
C ARG A 296 1.72 14.85 -0.02
N ALA A 297 1.10 13.77 0.43
CA ALA A 297 1.75 12.79 1.29
C ALA A 297 2.92 12.10 0.57
N GLY A 298 2.73 11.68 -0.70
CA GLY A 298 3.80 11.11 -1.53
C GLY A 298 4.97 12.06 -1.73
N ALA A 299 4.70 13.34 -1.98
CA ALA A 299 5.73 14.37 -2.10
C ALA A 299 6.49 14.58 -0.76
N ALA A 300 5.79 14.55 0.37
CA ALA A 300 6.42 14.63 1.69
C ALA A 300 7.31 13.41 1.98
N ALA A 301 6.91 12.21 1.55
CA ALA A 301 7.72 11.01 1.68
C ALA A 301 9.03 11.13 0.90
N VAL A 302 9.00 11.61 -0.32
CA VAL A 302 10.20 11.77 -1.19
C VAL A 302 11.25 12.71 -0.59
N ALA A 303 10.87 13.59 0.32
CA ALA A 303 11.77 14.51 1.00
C ALA A 303 12.53 13.88 2.20
N THR A 304 12.28 12.61 2.53
CA THR A 304 12.85 11.91 3.69
C THR A 304 13.46 10.57 3.28
N VAL A 305 14.34 10.01 4.14
CA VAL A 305 14.93 8.67 3.92
C VAL A 305 14.03 7.61 4.54
N GLY A 306 13.70 6.57 3.77
CA GLY A 306 12.87 5.45 4.21
C GLY A 306 11.38 5.64 3.91
N GLY A 307 10.59 4.56 4.03
CA GLY A 307 9.19 4.54 3.62
C GLY A 307 8.21 5.17 4.62
N ARG A 308 8.59 5.34 5.89
CA ARG A 308 7.71 5.86 6.95
C ARG A 308 7.88 7.37 7.15
N PRO A 309 6.83 8.09 7.60
CA PRO A 309 6.97 9.49 7.97
C PRO A 309 7.93 9.64 9.15
N PRO A 310 8.68 10.76 9.23
CA PRO A 310 9.52 11.06 10.40
C PRO A 310 8.63 11.18 11.66
N LEU A 311 9.12 10.61 12.76
CA LEU A 311 8.49 10.80 14.08
C LEU A 311 8.75 12.25 14.54
N HIS A 312 7.74 12.87 15.14
CA HIS A 312 7.85 14.21 15.74
C HIS A 312 8.42 14.15 17.12
#